data_26a56dae8de7521d3deb0d9cb351bd78
#
_entry.id   26a56dae8de7521d3deb0d9cb351bd78
#
_cell.length_a   1.000
_cell.length_b   1.000
_cell.length_c   1.000
_cell.angle_alpha   90.00
_cell.angle_beta   90.00
_cell.angle_gamma   90.00
#
_symmetry.space_group_name_H-M   'P 1'
#
loop_
_entity.id
_entity.type
_entity.pdbx_description
1 polymer ?
#
loop_
_entity_poly.entity_id
_entity_poly.type
_entity_poly.pdbx_seq_one_letter_code
_entity_poly.pdbx_strand_id
1 'polypeptide(L)'
;CTILFYPIFIILIYFRKLLNKEDHYRYKEKIFPSNFFPEKDYKKKLIWFHAASIGETQSIFPLIKKLNTEIEDVEFLVTTTTLSAGNIIAKKLYNYKNIKHRYFPIDVNFLIKSFLNKWQPNLIIFVDSEIWPNLIFEIKKRKIPLALINGRITKKTFNKWMLVPTFAKEVFNSFDLCLASSKDSEDNLKKLNVKNLKFIGNIKFSGKIIKDNLIDKNLEILKKKKHWCAASTHRGEEIVVLKTHLKYA
;
A
#
# COMPACT_ATOMS: atom_id res chain seq x y z
N CYS A 1 10.31 -0.52 22.19
CA CYS A 1 9.37 -1.63 22.54
C CYS A 1 9.29 -2.71 21.48
N THR A 2 9.28 -2.42 20.15
CA THR A 2 9.11 -3.44 19.08
C THR A 2 10.23 -4.49 19.02
N ILE A 3 11.44 -4.18 19.48
CA ILE A 3 12.58 -5.13 19.56
C ILE A 3 12.24 -6.35 20.42
N LEU A 4 11.59 -6.17 21.57
CA LEU A 4 11.20 -7.27 22.45
C LEU A 4 10.23 -8.26 21.79
N PHE A 5 9.39 -7.79 20.86
CA PHE A 5 8.44 -8.60 20.15
C PHE A 5 9.01 -9.21 18.85
N TYR A 6 10.25 -8.90 18.50
CA TYR A 6 10.84 -9.39 17.26
C TYR A 6 10.87 -10.93 17.14
N PRO A 7 11.22 -11.71 18.16
CA PRO A 7 11.14 -13.17 18.11
C PRO A 7 9.72 -13.67 17.81
N ILE A 8 8.71 -13.02 18.39
CA ILE A 8 7.30 -13.36 18.16
C ILE A 8 6.91 -13.10 16.70
N PHE A 9 7.37 -11.98 16.12
CA PHE A 9 7.12 -11.68 14.71
C PHE A 9 7.76 -12.71 13.78
N ILE A 10 8.96 -13.20 14.10
CA ILE A 10 9.61 -14.29 13.35
C ILE A 10 8.73 -15.54 13.37
N ILE A 11 8.30 -15.97 14.55
CA ILE A 11 7.44 -17.15 14.72
C ILE A 11 6.14 -16.98 13.93
N LEU A 12 5.49 -15.81 14.03
CA LEU A 12 4.26 -15.53 13.31
C LEU A 12 4.45 -15.60 11.77
N ILE A 13 5.54 -15.07 11.24
CA ILE A 13 5.83 -15.13 9.79
C ILE A 13 6.10 -16.57 9.36
N TYR A 14 6.83 -17.35 10.17
CA TYR A 14 7.01 -18.78 9.91
C TYR A 14 5.68 -19.54 9.90
N PHE A 15 4.83 -19.30 10.89
CA PHE A 15 3.50 -19.91 10.95
C PHE A 15 2.64 -19.52 9.74
N ARG A 16 2.67 -18.24 9.35
CA ARG A 16 1.98 -17.77 8.14
C ARG A 16 2.52 -18.41 6.88
N LYS A 17 3.84 -18.69 6.81
CA LYS A 17 4.45 -19.44 5.71
C LYS A 17 3.89 -20.86 5.64
N LEU A 18 3.78 -21.57 6.77
CA LEU A 18 3.20 -22.91 6.84
C LEU A 18 1.74 -22.92 6.34
N LEU A 19 1.00 -21.84 6.58
CA LEU A 19 -0.37 -21.65 6.09
C LEU A 19 -0.46 -21.15 4.65
N ASN A 20 0.64 -21.14 3.88
CA ASN A 20 0.72 -20.61 2.50
C ASN A 20 0.27 -19.13 2.37
N LYS A 21 0.38 -18.34 3.43
CA LYS A 21 0.05 -16.89 3.45
C LYS A 21 1.27 -15.99 3.20
N GLU A 22 2.45 -16.58 3.08
CA GLU A 22 3.71 -15.90 2.76
C GLU A 22 4.40 -16.61 1.59
N ASP A 23 5.26 -15.87 0.89
CA ASP A 23 6.10 -16.45 -0.16
C ASP A 23 7.09 -17.44 0.43
N HIS A 24 7.21 -18.63 -0.16
CA HIS A 24 8.04 -19.73 0.37
C HIS A 24 9.53 -19.38 0.52
N TYR A 25 10.04 -18.52 -0.36
CA TYR A 25 11.46 -18.12 -0.40
C TYR A 25 11.65 -16.70 0.12
N ARG A 26 10.79 -15.77 -0.32
CA ARG A 26 10.94 -14.34 -0.12
C ARG A 26 10.37 -13.81 1.22
N TYR A 27 9.68 -14.63 2.03
CA TYR A 27 9.23 -14.25 3.38
C TYR A 27 10.38 -13.72 4.25
N LYS A 28 11.61 -14.21 4.00
CA LYS A 28 12.82 -13.77 4.70
C LYS A 28 13.14 -12.28 4.49
N GLU A 29 12.67 -11.67 3.39
CA GLU A 29 12.83 -10.23 3.15
C GLU A 29 12.18 -9.39 4.27
N LYS A 30 11.13 -9.91 4.92
CA LYS A 30 10.43 -9.23 6.02
C LYS A 30 11.21 -9.25 7.34
N ILE A 31 11.95 -10.32 7.59
CA ILE A 31 12.61 -10.59 8.88
C ILE A 31 14.13 -10.42 8.82
N PHE A 32 14.74 -10.58 7.65
CA PHE A 32 16.17 -10.42 7.42
C PHE A 32 16.46 -9.55 6.19
N PRO A 33 15.97 -8.30 6.14
CA PRO A 33 16.11 -7.45 4.95
C PRO A 33 17.56 -7.17 4.56
N SER A 34 18.50 -7.27 5.51
CA SER A 34 19.94 -7.10 5.27
C SER A 34 20.55 -8.14 4.34
N ASN A 35 19.93 -9.32 4.22
CA ASN A 35 20.43 -10.41 3.38
C ASN A 35 20.00 -10.27 1.90
N PHE A 36 19.15 -9.30 1.61
CA PHE A 36 18.62 -9.06 0.26
C PHE A 36 19.12 -7.73 -0.26
N PHE A 37 20.32 -7.75 -0.85
CA PHE A 37 20.96 -6.57 -1.41
C PHE A 37 20.22 -6.12 -2.67
N PRO A 38 19.98 -4.82 -2.81
CA PRO A 38 19.49 -4.28 -4.06
C PRO A 38 20.60 -4.29 -5.11
N GLU A 39 20.29 -4.78 -6.29
CA GLU A 39 20.98 -4.36 -7.51
C GLU A 39 20.49 -2.94 -7.81
N LYS A 40 21.10 -1.95 -7.18
CA LYS A 40 20.74 -0.55 -7.32
C LYS A 40 21.86 0.20 -8.02
N ASP A 41 21.51 1.01 -9.00
CA ASP A 41 22.42 2.02 -9.54
C ASP A 41 22.41 3.26 -8.62
N TYR A 42 23.45 3.42 -7.82
CA TYR A 42 23.58 4.53 -6.88
C TYR A 42 23.73 5.91 -7.54
N LYS A 43 23.92 5.97 -8.86
CA LYS A 43 23.91 7.24 -9.61
C LYS A 43 22.50 7.74 -9.87
N LYS A 44 21.50 6.84 -9.85
CA LYS A 44 20.08 7.16 -10.10
C LYS A 44 19.34 7.53 -8.83
N LYS A 45 18.33 8.39 -8.97
CA LYS A 45 17.40 8.70 -7.88
C LYS A 45 16.48 7.51 -7.64
N LEU A 46 16.24 7.15 -6.38
CA LEU A 46 15.34 6.08 -6.00
C LEU A 46 14.06 6.66 -5.37
N ILE A 47 12.92 6.37 -5.98
CA ILE A 47 11.59 6.64 -5.41
C ILE A 47 11.03 5.33 -4.87
N TRP A 48 10.73 5.32 -3.58
CA TRP A 48 10.17 4.15 -2.91
C TRP A 48 8.68 4.31 -2.66
N PHE A 49 7.86 3.41 -3.23
CA PHE A 49 6.44 3.27 -2.95
C PHE A 49 6.19 2.11 -1.98
N HIS A 50 5.40 2.35 -0.94
CA HIS A 50 4.88 1.28 -0.09
C HIS A 50 3.37 1.17 -0.27
N ALA A 51 2.93 -0.01 -0.76
CA ALA A 51 1.54 -0.33 -1.05
C ALA A 51 1.25 -1.76 -0.56
N ALA A 52 0.52 -1.92 0.54
CA ALA A 52 0.38 -3.20 1.23
C ALA A 52 -0.49 -4.21 0.47
N SER A 53 -1.55 -3.74 -0.19
CA SER A 53 -2.60 -4.57 -0.79
C SER A 53 -2.59 -4.52 -2.32
N ILE A 54 -3.34 -5.45 -2.93
CA ILE A 54 -3.57 -5.50 -4.39
C ILE A 54 -4.12 -4.17 -4.92
N GLY A 55 -5.16 -3.63 -4.26
CA GLY A 55 -5.84 -2.42 -4.72
C GLY A 55 -4.93 -1.19 -4.66
N GLU A 56 -4.14 -1.06 -3.59
CA GLU A 56 -3.14 0.00 -3.45
C GLU A 56 -2.05 -0.13 -4.51
N THR A 57 -1.53 -1.35 -4.69
CA THR A 57 -0.52 -1.65 -5.70
C THR A 57 -1.00 -1.29 -7.11
N GLN A 58 -2.25 -1.63 -7.43
CA GLN A 58 -2.81 -1.30 -8.75
C GLN A 58 -2.98 0.21 -8.94
N SER A 59 -3.33 0.94 -7.88
CA SER A 59 -3.56 2.39 -7.94
C SER A 59 -2.29 3.21 -8.16
N ILE A 60 -1.12 2.71 -7.78
CA ILE A 60 0.15 3.42 -7.97
C ILE A 60 0.79 3.19 -9.35
N PHE A 61 0.41 2.15 -10.08
CA PHE A 61 1.02 1.87 -11.39
C PHE A 61 0.90 3.00 -12.41
N PRO A 62 -0.27 3.66 -12.57
CA PRO A 62 -0.37 4.81 -13.47
C PRO A 62 0.59 5.94 -13.07
N LEU A 63 0.76 6.18 -11.77
CA LEU A 63 1.66 7.19 -11.25
C LEU A 63 3.13 6.83 -11.52
N ILE A 64 3.53 5.58 -11.22
CA ILE A 64 4.89 5.11 -11.51
C ILE A 64 5.20 5.22 -13.01
N LYS A 65 4.26 4.81 -13.88
CA LYS A 65 4.44 4.95 -15.34
C LYS A 65 4.66 6.40 -15.74
N LYS A 66 3.85 7.32 -15.23
CA LYS A 66 3.96 8.74 -15.53
C LYS A 66 5.29 9.31 -15.04
N LEU A 67 5.67 9.03 -13.81
CA LEU A 67 6.96 9.46 -13.26
C LEU A 67 8.16 8.90 -14.04
N ASN A 68 8.04 7.64 -14.51
CA ASN A 68 9.08 7.00 -15.32
C ASN A 68 9.26 7.64 -16.70
N THR A 69 8.22 8.30 -17.22
CA THR A 69 8.33 9.05 -18.49
C THR A 69 8.76 10.50 -18.31
N GLU A 70 8.54 11.08 -17.12
CA GLU A 70 8.81 12.50 -16.85
C GLU A 70 10.15 12.75 -16.16
N ILE A 71 10.69 11.72 -15.48
CA ILE A 71 11.93 11.84 -14.71
C ILE A 71 13.00 10.94 -15.33
N GLU A 72 14.06 11.55 -15.80
CA GLU A 72 15.24 10.82 -16.25
C GLU A 72 16.04 10.26 -15.06
N ASP A 73 16.79 9.18 -15.29
CA ASP A 73 17.67 8.55 -14.30
C ASP A 73 16.98 8.23 -12.96
N VAL A 74 15.77 7.69 -13.04
CA VAL A 74 14.99 7.25 -11.87
C VAL A 74 14.88 5.74 -11.79
N GLU A 75 15.02 5.22 -10.57
CA GLU A 75 14.65 3.85 -10.20
C GLU A 75 13.47 3.89 -9.22
N PHE A 76 12.67 2.83 -9.25
CA PHE A 76 11.56 2.67 -8.34
C PHE A 76 11.72 1.41 -7.49
N LEU A 77 11.49 1.55 -6.19
CA LEU A 77 11.27 0.44 -5.29
C LEU A 77 9.80 0.40 -4.95
N VAL A 78 9.17 -0.74 -5.13
CA VAL A 78 7.82 -0.99 -4.65
C VAL A 78 7.87 -2.06 -3.57
N THR A 79 7.35 -1.77 -2.38
CA THR A 79 7.23 -2.76 -1.33
C THR A 79 5.78 -3.11 -1.06
N THR A 80 5.52 -4.41 -0.82
CA THR A 80 4.19 -4.91 -0.46
C THR A 80 4.23 -5.73 0.82
N THR A 81 3.08 -5.88 1.45
CA THR A 81 2.94 -6.67 2.68
C THR A 81 2.36 -8.06 2.40
N THR A 82 1.43 -8.18 1.43
CA THR A 82 0.72 -9.43 1.16
C THR A 82 1.33 -10.21 0.01
N LEU A 83 1.25 -11.57 0.08
CA LEU A 83 1.67 -12.47 -0.99
C LEU A 83 0.97 -12.14 -2.32
N SER A 84 -0.34 -11.91 -2.26
CA SER A 84 -1.14 -11.62 -3.46
C SER A 84 -0.72 -10.32 -4.16
N ALA A 85 -0.39 -9.26 -3.38
CA ALA A 85 0.13 -8.03 -3.95
C ALA A 85 1.51 -8.24 -4.57
N GLY A 86 2.39 -9.00 -3.91
CA GLY A 86 3.70 -9.35 -4.44
C GLY A 86 3.63 -10.09 -5.77
N ASN A 87 2.71 -11.06 -5.90
CA ASN A 87 2.50 -11.82 -7.14
C ASN A 87 2.00 -10.94 -8.29
N ILE A 88 1.13 -9.97 -8.01
CA ILE A 88 0.65 -9.03 -9.04
C ILE A 88 1.78 -8.12 -9.49
N ILE A 89 2.59 -7.62 -8.55
CA ILE A 89 3.75 -6.80 -8.89
C ILE A 89 4.73 -7.59 -9.74
N ALA A 90 5.10 -8.79 -9.36
CA ALA A 90 6.05 -9.61 -10.11
C ALA A 90 5.62 -9.76 -11.58
N LYS A 91 4.33 -10.01 -11.83
CA LYS A 91 3.78 -10.08 -13.19
C LYS A 91 3.86 -8.76 -13.94
N LYS A 92 3.55 -7.64 -13.27
CA LYS A 92 3.54 -6.31 -13.91
C LYS A 92 4.93 -5.74 -14.14
N LEU A 93 5.90 -6.09 -13.28
CA LEU A 93 7.27 -5.59 -13.36
C LEU A 93 8.14 -6.34 -14.36
N TYR A 94 7.68 -7.46 -14.90
CA TYR A 94 8.46 -8.29 -15.81
C TYR A 94 9.14 -7.49 -16.95
N ASN A 95 8.48 -6.45 -17.45
CA ASN A 95 8.97 -5.61 -18.54
C ASN A 95 9.73 -4.34 -18.08
N TYR A 96 9.91 -4.11 -16.76
CA TYR A 96 10.52 -2.89 -16.24
C TYR A 96 11.81 -3.20 -15.49
N LYS A 97 12.97 -2.87 -16.08
CA LYS A 97 14.30 -3.11 -15.48
C LYS A 97 14.61 -2.18 -14.30
N ASN A 98 14.04 -0.97 -14.31
CA ASN A 98 14.26 0.07 -13.30
C ASN A 98 13.23 0.08 -12.17
N ILE A 99 12.33 -0.89 -12.12
CA ILE A 99 11.35 -1.04 -11.03
C ILE A 99 11.63 -2.34 -10.29
N LYS A 100 11.90 -2.25 -9.00
CA LYS A 100 12.23 -3.39 -8.14
C LYS A 100 11.15 -3.62 -7.10
N HIS A 101 10.90 -4.86 -6.77
CA HIS A 101 9.93 -5.24 -5.73
C HIS A 101 10.61 -5.95 -4.56
N ARG A 102 10.21 -5.58 -3.33
CA ARG A 102 10.55 -6.28 -2.08
C ARG A 102 9.31 -6.41 -1.19
N TYR A 103 9.32 -7.42 -0.31
CA TYR A 103 8.37 -7.43 0.78
C TYR A 103 8.82 -6.43 1.85
N PHE A 104 7.84 -5.71 2.41
CA PHE A 104 8.08 -4.71 3.43
C PHE A 104 8.66 -5.35 4.70
N PRO A 105 9.77 -4.85 5.26
CA PRO A 105 10.34 -5.37 6.49
C PRO A 105 9.42 -5.09 7.69
N ILE A 106 9.47 -5.94 8.71
CA ILE A 106 8.77 -5.67 9.97
C ILE A 106 9.27 -4.34 10.54
N ASP A 107 8.33 -3.52 11.08
CA ASP A 107 8.62 -2.19 11.62
C ASP A 107 9.37 -2.27 12.96
N VAL A 108 10.56 -2.85 12.93
CA VAL A 108 11.52 -2.93 14.03
C VAL A 108 12.74 -2.08 13.70
N ASN A 109 13.16 -1.23 14.62
CA ASN A 109 14.13 -0.15 14.37
C ASN A 109 15.41 -0.60 13.65
N PHE A 110 16.06 -1.70 14.09
CA PHE A 110 17.30 -2.16 13.47
C PHE A 110 17.11 -2.71 12.03
N LEU A 111 15.96 -3.36 11.76
CA LEU A 111 15.62 -3.83 10.42
C LEU A 111 15.37 -2.65 9.48
N ILE A 112 14.61 -1.67 9.96
CA ILE A 112 14.32 -0.44 9.21
C ILE A 112 15.59 0.34 8.91
N LYS A 113 16.49 0.50 9.88
CA LYS A 113 17.80 1.15 9.66
C LYS A 113 18.62 0.42 8.61
N SER A 114 18.69 -0.91 8.71
CA SER A 114 19.40 -1.74 7.73
C SER A 114 18.80 -1.59 6.34
N PHE A 115 17.47 -1.64 6.22
CA PHE A 115 16.77 -1.47 4.96
C PHE A 115 17.04 -0.09 4.32
N LEU A 116 16.89 0.99 5.10
CA LEU A 116 17.14 2.35 4.62
C LEU A 116 18.62 2.59 4.26
N ASN A 117 19.57 1.99 5.00
CA ASN A 117 20.99 2.08 4.68
C ASN A 117 21.34 1.44 3.33
N LYS A 118 20.64 0.37 2.97
CA LYS A 118 20.87 -0.36 1.71
C LYS A 118 20.19 0.33 0.54
N TRP A 119 18.93 0.70 0.69
CA TRP A 119 18.15 1.25 -0.40
C TRP A 119 18.38 2.75 -0.63
N GLN A 120 18.67 3.53 0.40
CA GLN A 120 18.93 4.97 0.32
C GLN A 120 17.94 5.71 -0.60
N PRO A 121 16.62 5.67 -0.32
CA PRO A 121 15.64 6.33 -1.16
C PRO A 121 15.76 7.85 -1.07
N ASN A 122 15.52 8.53 -2.19
CA ASN A 122 15.49 9.98 -2.27
C ASN A 122 14.09 10.55 -1.98
N LEU A 123 13.04 9.73 -2.16
CA LEU A 123 11.65 10.06 -1.86
C LEU A 123 10.93 8.78 -1.44
N ILE A 124 10.09 8.87 -0.42
CA ILE A 124 9.26 7.76 0.05
C ILE A 124 7.79 8.15 -0.03
N ILE A 125 6.97 7.27 -0.60
CA ILE A 125 5.54 7.48 -0.80
C ILE A 125 4.78 6.30 -0.21
N PHE A 126 4.01 6.57 0.85
CA PHE A 126 3.08 5.61 1.44
C PHE A 126 1.70 5.76 0.83
N VAL A 127 0.96 4.65 0.79
CA VAL A 127 -0.36 4.60 0.15
C VAL A 127 -1.42 4.18 1.15
N ASP A 128 -2.58 4.83 1.10
CA ASP A 128 -3.78 4.51 1.88
C ASP A 128 -3.59 4.68 3.41
N SER A 129 -3.58 3.61 4.18
CA SER A 129 -3.54 3.63 5.65
C SER A 129 -2.22 3.10 6.23
N GLU A 130 -1.18 3.05 5.43
CA GLU A 130 0.11 2.46 5.80
C GLU A 130 0.93 3.43 6.66
N ILE A 131 0.75 3.35 7.98
CA ILE A 131 1.42 4.19 8.97
C ILE A 131 2.31 3.32 9.85
N TRP A 132 3.62 3.42 9.66
CA TRP A 132 4.66 2.63 10.33
C TRP A 132 5.57 3.53 11.16
N PRO A 133 5.31 3.69 12.48
CA PRO A 133 5.95 4.73 13.29
C PRO A 133 7.48 4.65 13.36
N ASN A 134 8.08 3.46 13.52
CA ASN A 134 9.54 3.36 13.59
C ASN A 134 10.19 3.78 12.27
N LEU A 135 9.59 3.37 11.14
CA LEU A 135 10.06 3.77 9.82
C LEU A 135 9.88 5.28 9.62
N ILE A 136 8.72 5.84 9.96
CA ILE A 136 8.42 7.27 9.80
C ILE A 136 9.43 8.13 10.58
N PHE A 137 9.72 7.77 11.83
CA PHE A 137 10.70 8.51 12.63
C PHE A 137 12.13 8.36 12.09
N GLU A 138 12.51 7.19 11.58
CA GLU A 138 13.83 7.00 10.99
C GLU A 138 13.98 7.76 9.66
N ILE A 139 12.91 7.85 8.84
CA ILE A 139 12.83 8.68 7.63
C ILE A 139 13.01 10.15 7.99
N LYS A 140 12.25 10.65 8.98
CA LYS A 140 12.34 12.04 9.46
C LYS A 140 13.74 12.37 9.95
N LYS A 141 14.37 11.47 10.74
CA LYS A 141 15.73 11.64 11.24
C LYS A 141 16.75 11.79 10.10
N ARG A 142 16.54 11.07 8.98
CA ARG A 142 17.39 11.12 7.79
C ARG A 142 17.05 12.28 6.84
N LYS A 143 16.03 13.05 7.15
CA LYS A 143 15.52 14.15 6.31
C LYS A 143 15.14 13.68 4.89
N ILE A 144 14.66 12.44 4.76
CA ILE A 144 14.15 11.93 3.48
C ILE A 144 12.72 12.44 3.31
N PRO A 145 12.37 13.05 2.17
CA PRO A 145 11.01 13.48 1.89
C PRO A 145 10.02 12.33 1.96
N LEU A 146 8.89 12.52 2.68
CA LEU A 146 7.87 11.52 2.92
C LEU A 146 6.49 12.04 2.54
N ALA A 147 5.81 11.34 1.64
CA ALA A 147 4.45 11.63 1.25
C ALA A 147 3.49 10.49 1.60
N LEU A 148 2.26 10.83 1.97
CA LEU A 148 1.12 9.92 2.06
C LEU A 148 0.15 10.23 0.92
N ILE A 149 -0.04 9.31 -0.01
CA ILE A 149 -1.02 9.46 -1.09
C ILE A 149 -2.23 8.56 -0.85
N ASN A 150 -3.40 8.99 -1.32
CA ASN A 150 -4.67 8.31 -1.05
C ASN A 150 -4.93 8.11 0.45
N GLY A 151 -4.43 9.01 1.29
CA GLY A 151 -4.49 8.89 2.74
C GLY A 151 -5.92 8.65 3.25
N ARG A 152 -6.12 7.51 3.91
CA ARG A 152 -7.41 7.08 4.42
C ARG A 152 -7.36 6.88 5.93
N ILE A 153 -8.02 7.76 6.66
CA ILE A 153 -8.16 7.67 8.11
C ILE A 153 -9.64 7.67 8.46
N THR A 154 -10.17 6.47 8.74
CA THR A 154 -11.57 6.32 9.17
C THR A 154 -11.75 6.87 10.59
N LYS A 155 -13.00 7.19 10.98
CA LYS A 155 -13.33 7.60 12.35
C LYS A 155 -12.85 6.59 13.40
N LYS A 156 -12.97 5.29 13.10
CA LYS A 156 -12.49 4.20 13.99
C LYS A 156 -10.95 4.26 14.14
N THR A 157 -10.22 4.45 13.05
CA THR A 157 -8.76 4.56 13.06
C THR A 157 -8.31 5.84 13.77
N PHE A 158 -8.98 6.96 13.49
CA PHE A 158 -8.73 8.23 14.18
C PHE A 158 -8.88 8.10 15.70
N ASN A 159 -9.99 7.51 16.18
CA ASN A 159 -10.23 7.32 17.62
C ASN A 159 -9.13 6.47 18.27
N LYS A 160 -8.60 5.44 17.57
CA LYS A 160 -7.47 4.65 18.08
C LYS A 160 -6.19 5.48 18.21
N TRP A 161 -5.89 6.34 17.24
CA TRP A 161 -4.74 7.24 17.33
C TRP A 161 -4.90 8.27 18.44
N MET A 162 -6.12 8.71 18.71
CA MET A 162 -6.42 9.65 19.79
C MET A 162 -6.30 9.06 21.20
N LEU A 163 -6.09 7.76 21.36
CA LEU A 163 -5.67 7.18 22.65
C LEU A 163 -4.26 7.61 23.06
N VAL A 164 -3.43 8.01 22.09
CA VAL A 164 -2.06 8.48 22.30
C VAL A 164 -1.82 9.78 21.49
N PRO A 165 -2.52 10.88 21.82
CA PRO A 165 -2.66 12.03 20.93
C PRO A 165 -1.34 12.73 20.60
N THR A 166 -0.44 12.86 21.57
CA THR A 166 0.87 13.49 21.36
C THR A 166 1.72 12.69 20.38
N PHE A 167 1.79 11.38 20.58
CA PHE A 167 2.49 10.46 19.68
C PHE A 167 1.87 10.45 18.28
N ALA A 168 0.54 10.40 18.19
CA ALA A 168 -0.17 10.44 16.91
C ALA A 168 0.18 11.71 16.13
N LYS A 169 0.07 12.88 16.76
CA LYS A 169 0.41 14.16 16.14
C LYS A 169 1.87 14.21 15.66
N GLU A 170 2.79 13.64 16.44
CA GLU A 170 4.20 13.59 16.04
C GLU A 170 4.43 12.72 14.80
N VAL A 171 3.78 11.52 14.74
CA VAL A 171 3.84 10.63 13.60
C VAL A 171 3.29 11.30 12.35
N PHE A 172 2.08 11.87 12.42
CA PHE A 172 1.42 12.48 11.27
C PHE A 172 2.06 13.80 10.83
N ASN A 173 2.63 14.58 11.76
CA ASN A 173 3.41 15.77 11.44
C ASN A 173 4.75 15.49 10.76
N SER A 174 5.14 14.21 10.67
CA SER A 174 6.38 13.80 10.00
C SER A 174 6.21 13.66 8.49
N PHE A 175 4.98 13.70 7.97
CA PHE A 175 4.74 13.71 6.53
C PHE A 175 4.92 15.11 5.96
N ASP A 176 5.71 15.22 4.88
CA ASP A 176 5.91 16.47 4.15
C ASP A 176 4.71 16.81 3.26
N LEU A 177 3.96 15.80 2.80
CA LEU A 177 2.76 15.94 1.98
C LEU A 177 1.78 14.81 2.30
N CYS A 178 0.50 15.16 2.50
CA CYS A 178 -0.60 14.21 2.57
C CYS A 178 -1.69 14.55 1.56
N LEU A 179 -2.06 13.56 0.76
CA LEU A 179 -3.15 13.64 -0.21
C LEU A 179 -4.30 12.75 0.27
N ALA A 180 -5.36 13.36 0.81
CA ALA A 180 -6.49 12.64 1.38
C ALA A 180 -7.41 12.04 0.30
N SER A 181 -7.92 10.83 0.55
CA SER A 181 -8.81 10.10 -0.36
C SER A 181 -10.29 10.48 -0.23
N SER A 182 -10.71 11.08 0.89
CA SER A 182 -12.08 11.53 1.17
C SER A 182 -12.07 12.75 2.08
N LYS A 183 -13.19 13.50 2.12
CA LYS A 183 -13.36 14.63 3.04
C LYS A 183 -13.23 14.21 4.50
N ASP A 184 -13.85 13.09 4.89
CA ASP A 184 -13.72 12.56 6.26
C ASP A 184 -12.26 12.26 6.63
N SER A 185 -11.50 11.73 5.68
CA SER A 185 -10.05 11.48 5.89
C SER A 185 -9.26 12.77 5.98
N GLU A 186 -9.60 13.79 5.18
CA GLU A 186 -9.00 15.12 5.26
C GLU A 186 -9.22 15.72 6.66
N ASP A 187 -10.46 15.71 7.16
CA ASP A 187 -10.80 16.25 8.47
C ASP A 187 -10.07 15.52 9.62
N ASN A 188 -9.98 14.20 9.54
CA ASN A 188 -9.27 13.41 10.53
C ASN A 188 -7.75 13.67 10.48
N LEU A 189 -7.15 13.76 9.30
CA LEU A 189 -5.73 14.08 9.13
C LEU A 189 -5.39 15.50 9.61
N LYS A 190 -6.30 16.46 9.42
CA LYS A 190 -6.17 17.81 9.93
C LYS A 190 -6.11 17.84 11.46
N LYS A 191 -6.99 17.08 12.12
CA LYS A 191 -7.00 16.94 13.59
C LYS A 191 -5.75 16.22 14.13
N LEU A 192 -5.10 15.37 13.30
CA LEU A 192 -3.82 14.73 13.58
C LEU A 192 -2.62 15.62 13.28
N ASN A 193 -2.84 16.92 12.99
CA ASN A 193 -1.80 17.92 12.82
C ASN A 193 -0.90 17.75 11.57
N VAL A 194 -1.47 17.18 10.51
CA VAL A 194 -0.77 17.14 9.20
C VAL A 194 -0.65 18.56 8.65
N LYS A 195 0.56 18.98 8.28
CA LYS A 195 0.85 20.35 7.85
C LYS A 195 0.46 20.62 6.39
N ASN A 196 0.90 19.76 5.49
CA ASN A 196 0.70 19.88 4.05
C ASN A 196 -0.36 18.88 3.59
N LEU A 197 -1.62 19.24 3.73
CA LEU A 197 -2.76 18.38 3.46
C LEU A 197 -3.57 18.93 2.28
N LYS A 198 -3.86 18.04 1.31
CA LYS A 198 -4.75 18.35 0.18
C LYS A 198 -5.75 17.20 -0.01
N PHE A 199 -6.99 17.52 -0.32
CA PHE A 199 -7.97 16.56 -0.77
C PHE A 199 -7.90 16.43 -2.30
N ILE A 200 -7.70 15.21 -2.80
CA ILE A 200 -7.62 14.92 -4.24
C ILE A 200 -8.60 13.85 -4.70
N GLY A 201 -9.35 13.26 -3.78
CA GLY A 201 -10.19 12.10 -4.07
C GLY A 201 -9.41 10.78 -4.07
N ASN A 202 -10.11 9.69 -4.39
CA ASN A 202 -9.54 8.35 -4.33
C ASN A 202 -8.85 7.98 -5.65
N ILE A 203 -7.53 7.83 -5.61
CA ILE A 203 -6.71 7.49 -6.78
C ILE A 203 -7.04 6.10 -7.39
N LYS A 204 -7.74 5.24 -6.65
CA LYS A 204 -8.21 3.95 -7.19
C LYS A 204 -9.18 4.13 -8.36
N PHE A 205 -9.82 5.29 -8.48
CA PHE A 205 -10.71 5.63 -9.59
C PHE A 205 -10.01 6.30 -10.78
N SER A 206 -8.72 6.62 -10.66
CA SER A 206 -7.95 7.24 -11.77
C SER A 206 -7.53 6.23 -12.85
N GLY A 207 -7.66 4.93 -12.59
CA GLY A 207 -7.35 3.88 -13.57
C GLY A 207 -8.37 3.85 -14.71
N LYS A 208 -7.90 3.94 -15.97
CA LYS A 208 -8.76 3.71 -17.13
C LYS A 208 -9.20 2.24 -17.16
N ILE A 209 -10.50 2.00 -17.23
CA ILE A 209 -11.03 0.67 -17.53
C ILE A 209 -10.67 0.37 -18.99
N ILE A 210 -9.76 -0.59 -19.19
CA ILE A 210 -9.41 -1.05 -20.54
C ILE A 210 -10.53 -1.99 -20.98
N LYS A 211 -11.46 -1.48 -21.80
CA LYS A 211 -12.63 -2.24 -22.28
C LYS A 211 -12.22 -3.47 -23.08
N ASP A 212 -11.09 -3.43 -23.76
CA ASP A 212 -10.57 -4.53 -24.59
C ASP A 212 -10.25 -5.81 -23.79
N ASN A 213 -10.08 -5.71 -22.46
CA ASN A 213 -9.89 -6.87 -21.60
C ASN A 213 -11.21 -7.45 -21.04
N LEU A 214 -12.35 -6.87 -21.37
CA LEU A 214 -13.67 -7.34 -20.97
C LEU A 214 -14.21 -8.31 -22.04
N ILE A 215 -13.56 -9.47 -22.19
CA ILE A 215 -14.09 -10.55 -23.01
C ILE A 215 -15.11 -11.31 -22.17
N ASP A 216 -16.37 -11.00 -22.38
CA ASP A 216 -17.45 -11.77 -21.78
C ASP A 216 -18.00 -12.75 -22.82
N LYS A 217 -17.69 -14.04 -22.64
CA LYS A 217 -18.19 -15.13 -23.49
C LYS A 217 -19.71 -15.28 -23.41
N ASN A 218 -20.35 -14.71 -22.40
CA ASN A 218 -21.79 -14.79 -22.14
C ASN A 218 -22.53 -13.50 -22.48
N LEU A 219 -21.87 -12.52 -23.11
CA LEU A 219 -22.45 -11.20 -23.36
C LEU A 219 -23.78 -11.28 -24.14
N GLU A 220 -23.90 -12.18 -25.10
CA GLU A 220 -25.12 -12.37 -25.91
C GLU A 220 -26.27 -12.96 -25.07
N ILE A 221 -25.97 -13.81 -24.10
CA ILE A 221 -26.96 -14.35 -23.17
C ILE A 221 -27.40 -13.25 -22.19
N LEU A 222 -26.46 -12.44 -21.74
CA LEU A 222 -26.71 -11.34 -20.81
C LEU A 222 -27.54 -10.23 -21.45
N LYS A 223 -27.35 -9.89 -22.72
CA LYS A 223 -28.11 -8.86 -23.42
C LYS A 223 -29.62 -9.16 -23.56
N LYS A 224 -30.01 -10.43 -23.45
CA LYS A 224 -31.42 -10.87 -23.62
C LYS A 224 -32.25 -10.77 -22.34
N LYS A 225 -31.69 -10.46 -21.21
CA LYS A 225 -32.38 -10.42 -19.91
C LYS A 225 -32.00 -9.16 -19.13
N LYS A 226 -32.87 -8.69 -18.24
CA LYS A 226 -32.49 -7.66 -17.27
C LYS A 226 -31.60 -8.28 -16.21
N HIS A 227 -30.45 -7.67 -15.94
CA HIS A 227 -29.46 -8.16 -15.00
C HIS A 227 -29.13 -7.10 -13.97
N TRP A 228 -28.84 -7.55 -12.78
CA TRP A 228 -28.20 -6.77 -11.75
C TRP A 228 -27.20 -7.66 -10.99
N CYS A 229 -26.17 -7.08 -10.43
CA CYS A 229 -25.12 -7.79 -9.73
C CYS A 229 -24.98 -7.25 -8.31
N ALA A 230 -25.04 -8.13 -7.33
CA ALA A 230 -24.65 -7.82 -5.96
C ALA A 230 -23.19 -8.26 -5.79
N ALA A 231 -22.27 -7.31 -5.66
CA ALA A 231 -20.86 -7.58 -5.55
C ALA A 231 -20.37 -7.36 -4.12
N SER A 232 -19.41 -8.21 -3.66
CA SER A 232 -18.78 -8.11 -2.33
C SER A 232 -19.77 -8.20 -1.17
N THR A 233 -20.78 -9.04 -1.29
CA THR A 233 -21.75 -9.28 -0.22
C THR A 233 -21.10 -9.94 0.99
N HIS A 234 -21.55 -9.58 2.18
CA HIS A 234 -21.18 -10.20 3.43
C HIS A 234 -22.28 -11.15 3.93
N ARG A 235 -21.92 -12.07 4.82
CA ARG A 235 -22.84 -13.05 5.38
C ARG A 235 -24.12 -12.38 5.89
N GLY A 236 -25.26 -12.79 5.32
CA GLY A 236 -26.59 -12.27 5.63
C GLY A 236 -27.11 -11.22 4.66
N GLU A 237 -26.25 -10.54 3.89
CA GLU A 237 -26.66 -9.59 2.84
C GLU A 237 -27.30 -10.32 1.65
N GLU A 238 -26.88 -11.57 1.38
CA GLU A 238 -27.42 -12.42 0.32
C GLU A 238 -28.93 -12.62 0.48
N ILE A 239 -29.44 -12.67 1.72
CA ILE A 239 -30.88 -12.80 2.01
C ILE A 239 -31.65 -11.56 1.56
N VAL A 240 -31.07 -10.36 1.81
CA VAL A 240 -31.66 -9.09 1.38
C VAL A 240 -31.68 -9.01 -0.14
N VAL A 241 -30.57 -9.38 -0.75
CA VAL A 241 -30.41 -9.44 -2.22
C VAL A 241 -31.46 -10.36 -2.84
N LEU A 242 -31.59 -11.59 -2.30
CA LEU A 242 -32.58 -12.55 -2.79
C LEU A 242 -34.01 -12.06 -2.64
N LYS A 243 -34.38 -11.51 -1.47
CA LYS A 243 -35.73 -10.92 -1.24
C LYS A 243 -36.02 -9.79 -2.22
N THR A 244 -35.02 -8.94 -2.51
CA THR A 244 -35.17 -7.86 -3.48
C THR A 244 -35.37 -8.42 -4.88
N HIS A 245 -34.61 -9.44 -5.26
CA HIS A 245 -34.77 -10.09 -6.57
C HIS A 245 -36.18 -10.68 -6.73
N LEU A 246 -36.63 -11.46 -5.74
CA LEU A 246 -37.97 -12.07 -5.78
C LEU A 246 -39.11 -11.05 -5.83
N LYS A 247 -38.88 -9.82 -5.37
CA LYS A 247 -39.91 -8.76 -5.39
C LYS A 247 -39.98 -8.01 -6.72
N TYR A 248 -38.85 -7.95 -7.47
CA TYR A 248 -38.73 -7.09 -8.66
C TYR A 248 -38.33 -7.84 -9.94
N ALA A 249 -38.16 -9.17 -9.88
CA ALA A 249 -37.98 -10.05 -11.03
C ALA A 249 -39.32 -10.52 -11.61
#